data_da188df6e586bfcfc00e341889beb254
#
_entry.id   da188df6e586bfcfc00e341889beb254
#
_cell.length_a   1.000
_cell.length_b   1.000
_cell.length_c   1.000
_cell.angle_alpha   90.00
_cell.angle_beta   90.00
_cell.angle_gamma   90.00
#
_symmetry.space_group_name_H-M   'P 1'
#
loop_
_entity.id
_entity.type
_entity.pdbx_description
1 polymer ?
#
loop_
_entity_poly.entity_id
_entity_poly.type
_entity_poly.pdbx_seq_one_letter_code
_entity_poly.pdbx_strand_id
1 'polypeptide(L)'
;MPRLTINGHTQQVDVDPDTPLLWVLRDTLGLTGTRYGCGIAQCGACTVHIDGVATRSCSVPVSAAEGSQITTIEGLSANGSLHPVQKAWIALDVPQCGYCQSGMIMAVAALLREKPRPSDADIDAAITNICRCGTYARVRAAIHTVATA
;
A
#
# COMPACT_ATOMS: atom_id res chain seq x y z
N MET A 1 -19.43 7.18 -14.93
CA MET A 1 -18.84 5.87 -14.51
C MET A 1 -17.34 5.96 -14.67
N PRO A 2 -16.60 6.14 -13.57
CA PRO A 2 -15.14 6.21 -13.62
C PRO A 2 -14.52 4.93 -14.20
N ARG A 3 -13.46 5.11 -15.01
CA ARG A 3 -12.68 4.01 -15.56
C ARG A 3 -11.35 3.90 -14.81
N LEU A 4 -11.14 2.76 -14.19
CA LEU A 4 -9.96 2.52 -13.37
C LEU A 4 -9.10 1.40 -13.97
N THR A 5 -7.78 1.56 -13.88
CA THR A 5 -6.83 0.49 -14.18
C THR A 5 -6.18 0.04 -12.88
N ILE A 6 -6.55 -1.14 -12.43
CA ILE A 6 -6.14 -1.69 -11.13
C ILE A 6 -5.43 -3.02 -11.36
N ASN A 7 -4.19 -3.11 -10.90
CA ASN A 7 -3.35 -4.31 -11.05
C ASN A 7 -3.30 -4.80 -12.51
N GLY A 8 -3.24 -3.87 -13.45
CA GLY A 8 -3.15 -4.15 -14.88
C GLY A 8 -4.50 -4.41 -15.58
N HIS A 9 -5.60 -4.42 -14.86
CA HIS A 9 -6.94 -4.63 -15.42
C HIS A 9 -7.75 -3.34 -15.44
N THR A 10 -8.21 -2.95 -16.61
CA THR A 10 -9.05 -1.76 -16.78
C THR A 10 -10.52 -2.14 -16.73
N GLN A 11 -11.29 -1.43 -15.90
CA GLN A 11 -12.71 -1.66 -15.74
C GLN A 11 -13.45 -0.37 -15.39
N GLN A 12 -14.73 -0.31 -15.71
CA GLN A 12 -15.61 0.77 -15.29
C GLN A 12 -16.31 0.37 -13.98
N VAL A 13 -16.50 1.36 -13.12
CA VAL A 13 -17.22 1.15 -11.84
C VAL A 13 -18.41 2.09 -11.78
N ASP A 14 -19.55 1.55 -11.37
CA ASP A 14 -20.80 2.31 -11.24
C ASP A 14 -20.92 2.81 -9.80
N VAL A 15 -20.23 3.91 -9.53
CA VAL A 15 -20.21 4.55 -8.22
C VAL A 15 -20.22 6.07 -8.39
N ASP A 16 -20.61 6.78 -7.34
CA ASP A 16 -20.49 8.23 -7.29
C ASP A 16 -19.02 8.65 -7.46
N PRO A 17 -18.72 9.66 -8.31
CA PRO A 17 -17.34 10.12 -8.53
C PRO A 17 -16.59 10.56 -7.29
N ASP A 18 -17.30 10.99 -6.25
CA ASP A 18 -16.71 11.40 -4.97
C ASP A 18 -16.49 10.25 -4.00
N THR A 19 -16.90 9.03 -4.35
CA THR A 19 -16.66 7.84 -3.51
C THR A 19 -15.16 7.67 -3.27
N PRO A 20 -14.69 7.52 -2.02
CA PRO A 20 -13.29 7.26 -1.75
C PRO A 20 -12.81 5.97 -2.42
N LEU A 21 -11.63 6.03 -3.04
CA LEU A 21 -11.05 4.88 -3.75
C LEU A 21 -10.99 3.63 -2.87
N LEU A 22 -10.70 3.77 -1.58
CA LEU A 22 -10.68 2.67 -0.62
C LEU A 22 -11.96 1.83 -0.67
N TRP A 23 -13.13 2.47 -0.67
CA TRP A 23 -14.41 1.75 -0.66
C TRP A 23 -14.73 1.13 -2.01
N VAL A 24 -14.30 1.75 -3.10
CA VAL A 24 -14.41 1.15 -4.43
C VAL A 24 -13.58 -0.14 -4.50
N LEU A 25 -12.36 -0.12 -3.98
CA LEU A 25 -11.51 -1.31 -3.93
C LEU A 25 -12.16 -2.42 -3.08
N ARG A 26 -12.61 -2.10 -1.88
CA ARG A 26 -13.12 -3.10 -0.92
C ARG A 26 -14.52 -3.59 -1.25
N ASP A 27 -15.45 -2.66 -1.47
CA ASP A 27 -16.88 -2.97 -1.53
C ASP A 27 -17.36 -3.25 -2.96
N THR A 28 -16.86 -2.50 -3.95
CA THR A 28 -17.27 -2.68 -5.35
C THR A 28 -16.47 -3.78 -6.03
N LEU A 29 -15.15 -3.82 -5.80
CA LEU A 29 -14.23 -4.72 -6.51
C LEU A 29 -13.81 -5.94 -5.69
N GLY A 30 -14.14 -6.00 -4.41
CA GLY A 30 -13.81 -7.12 -3.54
C GLY A 30 -12.31 -7.26 -3.22
N LEU A 31 -11.51 -6.23 -3.47
CA LEU A 31 -10.09 -6.21 -3.15
C LEU A 31 -9.89 -5.78 -1.68
N THR A 32 -10.03 -6.71 -0.77
CA THR A 32 -10.13 -6.45 0.68
C THR A 32 -8.78 -6.36 1.39
N GLY A 33 -7.67 -6.53 0.69
CA GLY A 33 -6.33 -6.41 1.28
C GLY A 33 -5.98 -4.99 1.72
N THR A 34 -6.48 -3.98 1.03
CA THR A 34 -6.38 -2.58 1.44
C THR A 34 -7.37 -2.32 2.57
N ARG A 35 -6.91 -1.76 3.70
CA ARG A 35 -7.66 -1.69 4.95
C ARG A 35 -8.10 -0.27 5.30
N TYR A 36 -9.21 -0.17 6.03
CA TYR A 36 -9.70 1.07 6.62
C TYR A 36 -9.19 1.21 8.06
N GLY A 37 -8.72 2.40 8.43
CA GLY A 37 -8.36 2.74 9.80
C GLY A 37 -8.94 4.09 10.21
N CYS A 38 -8.25 5.21 9.89
CA CYS A 38 -8.65 6.56 10.32
C CYS A 38 -9.66 7.26 9.39
N GLY A 39 -9.62 6.97 8.09
CA GLY A 39 -10.45 7.66 7.08
C GLY A 39 -10.02 9.10 6.76
N ILE A 40 -8.91 9.57 7.33
CA ILE A 40 -8.41 10.95 7.19
C ILE A 40 -6.95 10.99 6.70
N ALA A 41 -6.51 9.96 6.00
CA ALA A 41 -5.18 9.85 5.40
C ALA A 41 -4.01 9.89 6.40
N GLN A 42 -4.20 9.49 7.65
CA GLN A 42 -3.14 9.52 8.67
C GLN A 42 -2.53 8.17 9.00
N CYS A 43 -3.34 7.13 9.21
CA CYS A 43 -2.82 5.85 9.70
C CYS A 43 -2.07 5.03 8.65
N GLY A 44 -2.39 5.18 7.38
CA GLY A 44 -1.75 4.47 6.28
C GLY A 44 -2.22 3.05 6.02
N ALA A 45 -3.19 2.52 6.75
CA ALA A 45 -3.74 1.19 6.50
C ALA A 45 -4.29 1.03 5.08
N CYS A 46 -4.72 2.11 4.46
CA CYS A 46 -5.30 2.18 3.12
C CYS A 46 -4.29 2.48 2.01
N THR A 47 -3.00 2.44 2.26
CA THR A 47 -1.99 2.81 1.28
C THR A 47 -2.03 1.89 0.05
N VAL A 48 -2.12 2.51 -1.11
CA VAL A 48 -1.99 1.90 -2.44
C VAL A 48 -0.96 2.67 -3.24
N HIS A 49 -0.57 2.18 -4.42
CA HIS A 49 0.21 2.98 -5.36
C HIS A 49 -0.70 3.55 -6.43
N ILE A 50 -0.61 4.86 -6.67
CA ILE A 50 -1.19 5.53 -7.83
C ILE A 50 -0.03 6.05 -8.67
N ASP A 51 0.12 5.53 -9.87
CA ASP A 51 1.28 5.81 -10.76
C ASP A 51 2.63 5.62 -10.03
N GLY A 52 2.71 4.59 -9.19
CA GLY A 52 3.91 4.26 -8.44
C GLY A 52 4.13 5.04 -7.15
N VAL A 53 3.28 5.99 -6.83
CA VAL A 53 3.37 6.83 -5.62
C VAL A 53 2.48 6.27 -4.52
N ALA A 54 3.04 6.06 -3.33
CA ALA A 54 2.27 5.65 -2.14
C ALA A 54 1.21 6.71 -1.81
N THR A 55 -0.04 6.30 -1.79
CA THR A 55 -1.19 7.19 -1.65
C THR A 55 -2.21 6.60 -0.68
N ARG A 56 -2.78 7.45 0.15
CA ARG A 56 -3.82 7.07 1.13
C ARG A 56 -5.19 7.04 0.43
N SER A 57 -5.66 5.85 0.06
CA SER A 57 -6.89 5.67 -0.75
C SER A 57 -8.17 6.10 -0.04
N CYS A 58 -8.18 6.21 1.28
CA CYS A 58 -9.35 6.64 2.03
C CYS A 58 -9.73 8.11 1.78
N SER A 59 -8.81 8.93 1.28
CA SER A 59 -9.00 10.37 1.07
C SER A 59 -8.87 10.79 -0.40
N VAL A 60 -8.84 9.83 -1.32
CA VAL A 60 -8.79 10.07 -2.76
C VAL A 60 -10.14 9.72 -3.36
N PRO A 61 -10.89 10.69 -3.92
CA PRO A 61 -12.11 10.36 -4.64
C PRO A 61 -11.79 9.53 -5.89
N VAL A 62 -12.65 8.60 -6.24
CA VAL A 62 -12.41 7.69 -7.36
C VAL A 62 -12.19 8.43 -8.68
N SER A 63 -12.85 9.57 -8.86
CA SER A 63 -12.66 10.43 -10.04
C SER A 63 -11.24 10.95 -10.19
N ALA A 64 -10.54 11.22 -9.08
CA ALA A 64 -9.16 11.68 -9.10
C ALA A 64 -8.16 10.57 -9.48
N ALA A 65 -8.57 9.32 -9.38
CA ALA A 65 -7.74 8.16 -9.74
C ALA A 65 -8.01 7.67 -11.17
N GLU A 66 -8.98 8.27 -11.86
CA GLU A 66 -9.32 7.92 -13.24
C GLU A 66 -8.13 8.16 -14.17
N GLY A 67 -7.86 7.19 -15.05
CA GLY A 67 -6.74 7.27 -16.00
C GLY A 67 -5.37 6.94 -15.41
N SER A 68 -5.27 6.74 -14.10
CA SER A 68 -4.02 6.35 -13.43
C SER A 68 -3.86 4.84 -13.31
N GLN A 69 -2.61 4.39 -13.12
CA GLN A 69 -2.28 3.00 -12.82
C GLN A 69 -2.33 2.79 -11.31
N ILE A 70 -3.29 2.02 -10.83
CA ILE A 70 -3.47 1.73 -9.42
C ILE A 70 -2.92 0.34 -9.12
N THR A 71 -2.05 0.23 -8.12
CA THR A 71 -1.55 -1.05 -7.62
C THR A 71 -1.97 -1.21 -6.16
N THR A 72 -2.64 -2.31 -5.86
CA THR A 72 -3.00 -2.69 -4.50
C THR A 72 -2.07 -3.79 -4.00
N ILE A 73 -2.21 -4.17 -2.72
CA ILE A 73 -1.41 -5.27 -2.14
C ILE A 73 -1.63 -6.59 -2.90
N GLU A 74 -2.82 -6.82 -3.44
CA GLU A 74 -3.12 -8.00 -4.25
C GLU A 74 -2.32 -8.05 -5.55
N GLY A 75 -1.92 -6.90 -6.09
CA GLY A 75 -1.14 -6.79 -7.31
C GLY A 75 0.36 -6.58 -7.10
N LEU A 76 0.84 -6.55 -5.87
CA LEU A 76 2.26 -6.32 -5.58
C LEU A 76 3.13 -7.52 -5.97
N SER A 77 2.64 -8.72 -5.74
CA SER A 77 3.27 -9.96 -6.22
C SER A 77 3.04 -10.13 -7.70
N ALA A 78 4.07 -10.55 -8.45
CA ALA A 78 3.99 -10.76 -9.88
C ALA A 78 4.33 -12.21 -10.24
N ASN A 79 3.57 -12.81 -11.18
CA ASN A 79 3.83 -14.14 -11.72
C ASN A 79 4.00 -15.24 -10.65
N GLY A 80 3.22 -15.17 -9.58
CA GLY A 80 3.27 -16.13 -8.47
C GLY A 80 4.46 -15.95 -7.53
N SER A 81 5.31 -14.96 -7.77
CA SER A 81 6.46 -14.64 -6.88
C SER A 81 6.13 -13.49 -5.96
N LEU A 82 6.46 -13.65 -4.68
CA LEU A 82 6.34 -12.57 -3.71
C LEU A 82 7.32 -11.44 -4.01
N HIS A 83 6.88 -10.21 -3.78
CA HIS A 83 7.74 -9.04 -3.82
C HIS A 83 8.86 -9.16 -2.76
N PRO A 84 10.08 -8.64 -3.01
CA PRO A 84 11.17 -8.70 -2.04
C PRO A 84 10.81 -8.20 -0.64
N VAL A 85 9.99 -7.16 -0.54
CA VAL A 85 9.48 -6.65 0.74
C VAL A 85 8.63 -7.71 1.45
N GLN A 86 7.74 -8.39 0.74
CA GLN A 86 6.92 -9.45 1.32
C GLN A 86 7.76 -10.62 1.82
N LYS A 87 8.81 -10.99 1.08
CA LYS A 87 9.76 -12.03 1.50
C LYS A 87 10.48 -11.65 2.80
N ALA A 88 10.92 -10.41 2.91
CA ALA A 88 11.56 -9.91 4.13
C ALA A 88 10.60 -9.88 5.32
N TRP A 89 9.33 -9.51 5.09
CA TRP A 89 8.29 -9.54 6.11
C TRP A 89 8.09 -10.94 6.70
N ILE A 90 8.09 -11.95 5.85
CA ILE A 90 7.99 -13.35 6.27
C ILE A 90 9.25 -13.79 7.01
N ALA A 91 10.43 -13.51 6.44
CA ALA A 91 11.70 -13.95 6.99
C ALA A 91 11.98 -13.38 8.38
N LEU A 92 11.57 -12.15 8.65
CA LEU A 92 11.79 -11.47 9.93
C LEU A 92 10.57 -11.50 10.86
N ASP A 93 9.51 -12.19 10.46
CA ASP A 93 8.28 -12.33 11.24
C ASP A 93 7.76 -10.96 11.73
N VAL A 94 7.65 -10.01 10.79
CA VAL A 94 7.32 -8.62 11.08
C VAL A 94 5.94 -8.45 11.70
N PRO A 95 4.85 -9.08 11.18
CA PRO A 95 3.50 -8.82 11.65
C PRO A 95 3.24 -9.32 13.07
N GLN A 96 2.35 -8.63 13.80
CA GLN A 96 1.65 -9.17 14.95
C GLN A 96 0.17 -9.41 14.59
N CYS A 97 -0.73 -8.45 14.79
CA CYS A 97 -2.13 -8.64 14.37
C CYS A 97 -2.30 -8.65 12.84
N GLY A 98 -1.38 -8.04 12.11
CA GLY A 98 -1.36 -8.02 10.65
C GLY A 98 -2.23 -6.94 10.00
N TYR A 99 -3.04 -6.22 10.76
CA TYR A 99 -4.03 -5.30 10.18
C TYR A 99 -3.41 -4.15 9.38
N CYS A 100 -2.36 -3.52 9.89
CA CYS A 100 -1.67 -2.39 9.25
C CYS A 100 -0.69 -2.83 8.15
N GLN A 101 -0.42 -4.11 8.00
CA GLN A 101 0.75 -4.58 7.26
C GLN A 101 0.62 -4.45 5.75
N SER A 102 -0.57 -4.61 5.19
CA SER A 102 -0.76 -4.38 3.75
C SER A 102 -0.40 -2.94 3.36
N GLY A 103 -0.88 -1.95 4.11
CA GLY A 103 -0.53 -0.55 3.89
C GLY A 103 0.95 -0.25 4.17
N MET A 104 1.51 -0.86 5.20
CA MET A 104 2.93 -0.72 5.54
C MET A 104 3.84 -1.26 4.43
N ILE A 105 3.55 -2.45 3.92
CA ILE A 105 4.29 -3.07 2.81
C ILE A 105 4.21 -2.20 1.56
N MET A 106 3.04 -1.67 1.23
CA MET A 106 2.87 -0.79 0.07
C MET A 106 3.70 0.49 0.21
N ALA A 107 3.71 1.11 1.39
CA ALA A 107 4.52 2.29 1.66
C ALA A 107 6.02 1.99 1.53
N VAL A 108 6.47 0.87 2.08
CA VAL A 108 7.87 0.44 2.02
C VAL A 108 8.30 0.09 0.59
N ALA A 109 7.47 -0.59 -0.17
CA ALA A 109 7.77 -0.91 -1.57
C ALA A 109 7.96 0.36 -2.42
N ALA A 110 7.14 1.39 -2.19
CA ALA A 110 7.29 2.67 -2.86
C ALA A 110 8.57 3.40 -2.44
N LEU A 111 8.90 3.40 -1.14
CA LEU A 111 10.14 3.99 -0.63
C LEU A 111 11.37 3.35 -1.27
N LEU A 112 11.44 2.02 -1.30
CA LEU A 112 12.60 1.29 -1.83
C LEU A 112 12.75 1.44 -3.35
N ARG A 113 11.67 1.70 -4.07
CA ARG A 113 11.74 2.03 -5.49
C ARG A 113 12.34 3.42 -5.72
N GLU A 114 11.95 4.39 -4.91
CA GLU A 114 12.47 5.76 -4.98
C GLU A 114 13.90 5.86 -4.43
N LYS A 115 14.14 5.22 -3.28
CA LYS A 115 15.43 5.19 -2.58
C LYS A 115 15.81 3.74 -2.27
N PRO A 116 16.59 3.07 -3.15
CA PRO A 116 16.95 1.66 -2.96
C PRO A 116 17.76 1.38 -1.68
N ARG A 117 18.42 2.39 -1.13
CA ARG A 117 19.20 2.28 0.11
C ARG A 117 18.86 3.45 1.04
N PRO A 118 17.66 3.43 1.64
CA PRO A 118 17.23 4.53 2.50
C PRO A 118 18.02 4.53 3.82
N SER A 119 18.32 5.72 4.31
CA SER A 119 18.82 5.91 5.68
C SER A 119 17.67 5.76 6.68
N ASP A 120 18.00 5.66 7.96
CA ASP A 120 16.96 5.67 9.01
C ASP A 120 16.12 6.95 8.98
N ALA A 121 16.74 8.08 8.68
CA ALA A 121 16.03 9.35 8.53
C ALA A 121 15.06 9.33 7.34
N ASP A 122 15.44 8.71 6.23
CA ASP A 122 14.54 8.52 5.07
C ASP A 122 13.34 7.63 5.44
N ILE A 123 13.59 6.57 6.18
CA ILE A 123 12.53 5.65 6.66
C ILE A 123 11.57 6.40 7.58
N ASP A 124 12.08 7.14 8.54
CA ASP A 124 11.26 7.90 9.50
C ASP A 124 10.41 8.97 8.78
N ALA A 125 10.95 9.60 7.74
CA ALA A 125 10.22 10.60 6.97
C ALA A 125 9.14 9.99 6.07
N ALA A 126 9.40 8.82 5.45
CA ALA A 126 8.52 8.22 4.46
C ALA A 126 7.48 7.28 5.07
N ILE A 127 7.85 6.52 6.10
CA ILE A 127 6.98 5.52 6.71
C ILE A 127 6.30 6.11 7.92
N THR A 128 5.22 6.82 7.66
CA THR A 128 4.36 7.43 8.68
C THR A 128 3.16 6.55 9.04
N ASN A 129 3.10 5.35 8.52
CA ASN A 129 2.08 4.35 8.80
C ASN A 129 2.08 3.97 10.29
N ILE A 130 0.89 3.79 10.86
CA ILE A 130 0.72 3.49 12.28
C ILE A 130 0.52 2.00 12.47
N CYS A 131 1.30 1.40 13.38
CA CYS A 131 1.14 0.03 13.85
C CYS A 131 0.79 0.05 15.33
N ARG A 132 -0.42 -0.37 15.68
CA ARG A 132 -0.86 -0.39 17.08
C ARG A 132 -0.09 -1.42 17.93
N CYS A 133 0.40 -2.48 17.30
CA CYS A 133 1.24 -3.49 17.94
C CYS A 133 2.70 -3.07 18.09
N GLY A 134 3.12 -1.98 17.45
CA GLY A 134 4.45 -1.41 17.60
C GLY A 134 5.57 -2.20 16.92
N THR A 135 5.33 -2.79 15.75
CA THR A 135 6.33 -3.61 15.04
C THR A 135 7.39 -2.78 14.29
N TYR A 136 7.55 -1.52 14.60
CA TYR A 136 8.42 -0.59 13.85
C TYR A 136 9.88 -1.03 13.78
N ALA A 137 10.43 -1.62 14.83
CA ALA A 137 11.81 -2.11 14.83
C ALA A 137 12.02 -3.23 13.79
N ARG A 138 11.07 -4.14 13.67
CA ARG A 138 11.09 -5.22 12.67
C ARG A 138 10.87 -4.68 11.26
N VAL A 139 9.98 -3.69 11.09
CA VAL A 139 9.79 -3.00 9.81
C VAL A 139 11.10 -2.39 9.34
N ARG A 140 11.80 -1.65 10.20
CA ARG A 140 13.09 -1.04 9.88
C ARG A 140 14.13 -2.10 9.50
N ALA A 141 14.24 -3.16 10.26
CA ALA A 141 15.15 -4.27 9.98
C ALA A 141 14.84 -4.92 8.62
N ALA A 142 13.56 -5.12 8.30
CA ALA A 142 13.14 -5.68 7.02
C ALA A 142 13.49 -4.75 5.85
N ILE A 143 13.32 -3.44 6.01
CA ILE A 143 13.69 -2.45 4.98
C ILE A 143 15.20 -2.55 4.69
N HIS A 144 16.03 -2.55 5.72
CA HIS A 144 17.49 -2.67 5.53
C HIS A 144 17.90 -4.01 4.93
N THR A 145 17.21 -5.09 5.26
CA THR A 145 17.45 -6.42 4.66
C THR A 145 17.20 -6.39 3.16
N VAL A 146 16.10 -5.81 2.71
CA VAL A 146 15.80 -5.67 1.27
C VAL A 146 16.82 -4.74 0.60
N ALA A 147 17.18 -3.65 1.24
CA ALA A 147 18.08 -2.64 0.69
C ALA A 147 19.51 -3.17 0.45
N THR A 148 19.94 -4.18 1.20
CA THR A 148 21.28 -4.77 1.12
C THR A 148 21.33 -6.09 0.35
N ALA A 149 20.19 -6.56 -0.11
CA ALA A 149 20.10 -7.81 -0.86
C ALA A 149 20.50 -7.66 -2.33
#